data_1eceb73be3c7d0f3cc064e0f63d18e2c
#
_entry.id   1eceb73be3c7d0f3cc064e0f63d18e2c
#
_cell.length_a   1.000
_cell.length_b   1.000
_cell.length_c   1.000
_cell.angle_alpha   90.00
_cell.angle_beta   90.00
_cell.angle_gamma   90.00
#
_symmetry.space_group_name_H-M   'P 1'
#
loop_
_entity.id
_entity.type
_entity.pdbx_description
1 polymer ?
#
loop_
_entity_poly.entity_id
_entity_poly.type
_entity_poly.pdbx_seq_one_letter_code
_entity_poly.pdbx_strand_id
1 'polypeptide(L)'
;MPGLVRFGISLEKSLLHKLDTLLREKGYSNRSEFIRDLIRNELVKKEWQGITEVVGAITLVYDHHKRELINSLTDIQHDFHELIVSGQHIHLDSHNCLEIIAVKGNP
;
A
#
# COMPACT_ATOMS: atom_id res chain seq x y z
N MET A 1 -10.84 26.41 6.05
CA MET A 1 -10.90 25.01 6.42
C MET A 1 -12.16 24.38 5.86
N PRO A 2 -12.08 23.29 5.09
CA PRO A 2 -13.29 22.64 4.59
C PRO A 2 -14.12 22.11 5.76
N GLY A 3 -15.41 22.39 5.75
CA GLY A 3 -16.34 21.92 6.76
C GLY A 3 -16.60 20.42 6.61
N LEU A 4 -16.91 19.76 7.71
CA LEU A 4 -17.39 18.38 7.70
C LEU A 4 -18.89 18.37 7.43
N VAL A 5 -19.32 17.48 6.55
CA VAL A 5 -20.71 17.24 6.26
C VAL A 5 -21.05 15.80 6.64
N ARG A 6 -22.14 15.59 7.31
CA ARG A 6 -22.65 14.28 7.64
C ARG A 6 -23.67 13.84 6.62
N PHE A 7 -23.58 12.59 6.18
CA PHE A 7 -24.60 11.97 5.34
C PHE A 7 -24.80 10.52 5.76
N GLY A 8 -25.93 9.95 5.41
CA GLY A 8 -26.24 8.57 5.73
C GLY A 8 -26.42 7.74 4.47
N ILE A 9 -26.15 6.45 4.59
CA ILE A 9 -26.42 5.47 3.54
C ILE A 9 -27.23 4.31 4.11
N SER A 10 -28.04 3.69 3.26
CA SER A 10 -28.79 2.50 3.60
C SER A 10 -28.14 1.28 2.98
N LEU A 11 -27.88 0.27 3.78
CA LEU A 11 -27.27 -0.99 3.35
C LEU A 11 -28.11 -2.16 3.79
N GLU A 12 -28.09 -3.23 3.02
CA GLU A 12 -28.60 -4.52 3.48
C GLU A 12 -27.79 -5.01 4.67
N LYS A 13 -28.42 -5.74 5.59
CA LYS A 13 -27.73 -6.24 6.79
C LYS A 13 -26.50 -7.08 6.46
N SER A 14 -26.58 -7.92 5.45
CA SER A 14 -25.46 -8.75 5.00
C SER A 14 -24.28 -7.91 4.51
N LEU A 15 -24.55 -6.84 3.78
CA LEU A 15 -23.50 -5.94 3.26
C LEU A 15 -22.87 -5.14 4.39
N LEU A 16 -23.65 -4.67 5.34
CA LEU A 16 -23.13 -3.98 6.52
C LEU A 16 -22.21 -4.89 7.34
N HIS A 17 -22.60 -6.16 7.51
CA HIS A 17 -21.75 -7.14 8.20
C HIS A 17 -20.40 -7.31 7.49
N LYS A 18 -20.40 -7.40 6.17
CA LYS A 18 -19.18 -7.49 5.36
C LYS A 18 -18.31 -6.24 5.50
N LEU A 19 -18.92 -5.06 5.52
CA LEU A 19 -18.24 -3.81 5.75
C LEU A 19 -17.50 -3.82 7.10
N ASP A 20 -18.19 -4.21 8.16
CA ASP A 20 -17.62 -4.23 9.51
C ASP A 20 -16.51 -5.28 9.64
N THR A 21 -16.61 -6.39 8.94
CA THR A 21 -15.56 -7.40 8.90
C THR A 21 -14.31 -6.88 8.21
N LEU A 22 -14.46 -6.27 7.04
CA LEU A 22 -13.34 -5.67 6.29
C LEU A 22 -12.66 -4.55 7.08
N LEU A 23 -13.44 -3.71 7.71
CA LEU A 23 -12.98 -2.61 8.53
C LEU A 23 -12.06 -3.11 9.66
N ARG A 24 -12.47 -4.16 10.35
CA ARG A 24 -11.66 -4.77 11.43
C ARG A 24 -10.39 -5.43 10.89
N GLU A 25 -10.49 -6.17 9.80
CA GLU A 25 -9.33 -6.82 9.17
C GLU A 25 -8.27 -5.80 8.74
N LYS A 26 -8.69 -4.64 8.28
CA LYS A 26 -7.80 -3.57 7.84
C LYS A 26 -7.36 -2.62 8.96
N GLY A 27 -7.79 -2.85 10.19
CA GLY A 27 -7.36 -2.07 11.34
C GLY A 27 -7.99 -0.70 11.51
N TYR A 28 -9.14 -0.45 10.87
CA TYR A 28 -9.85 0.81 11.04
C TYR A 28 -10.65 0.82 12.36
N SER A 29 -10.72 1.97 13.01
CA SER A 29 -11.43 2.14 14.26
C SER A 29 -12.90 2.47 14.10
N ASN A 30 -13.33 2.97 12.95
CA ASN A 30 -14.72 3.33 12.68
C ASN A 30 -15.06 3.28 11.19
N ARG A 31 -16.35 3.25 10.90
CA ARG A 31 -16.86 3.16 9.53
C ARG A 31 -16.54 4.39 8.68
N SER A 32 -16.63 5.58 9.28
CA SER A 32 -16.40 6.83 8.56
C SER A 32 -14.99 6.93 8.02
N GLU A 33 -14.01 6.52 8.81
CA GLU A 33 -12.60 6.53 8.39
C GLU A 33 -12.37 5.56 7.23
N PHE A 34 -12.92 4.37 7.31
CA PHE A 34 -12.81 3.38 6.25
C PHE A 34 -13.48 3.86 4.95
N ILE A 35 -14.68 4.42 5.04
CA ILE A 35 -15.40 4.94 3.88
C ILE A 35 -14.64 6.10 3.24
N ARG A 36 -14.07 7.01 4.02
CA ARG A 36 -13.22 8.09 3.49
C ARG A 36 -12.05 7.54 2.68
N ASP A 37 -11.38 6.52 3.19
CA ASP A 37 -10.25 5.91 2.47
C ASP A 37 -10.68 5.15 1.23
N LEU A 38 -11.85 4.50 1.23
CA LEU A 38 -12.41 3.90 0.02
C LEU A 38 -12.63 4.94 -1.07
N ILE A 39 -13.18 6.10 -0.72
CA ILE A 39 -13.41 7.20 -1.66
C ILE A 39 -12.08 7.75 -2.18
N ARG A 40 -11.12 7.99 -1.31
CA ARG A 40 -9.78 8.46 -1.70
C ARG A 40 -9.10 7.49 -2.66
N ASN A 41 -9.20 6.20 -2.41
CA ASN A 41 -8.63 5.18 -3.28
C ASN A 41 -9.28 5.18 -4.66
N GLU A 42 -10.60 5.34 -4.74
CA GLU A 42 -11.30 5.46 -6.02
C GLU A 42 -10.89 6.70 -6.80
N LEU A 43 -10.69 7.83 -6.10
CA LEU A 43 -10.22 9.07 -6.73
C LEU A 43 -8.81 8.91 -7.29
N VAL A 44 -7.92 8.25 -6.57
CA VAL A 44 -6.56 7.95 -7.04
C VAL A 44 -6.61 7.09 -8.31
N LYS A 45 -7.41 6.03 -8.31
CA LYS A 45 -7.60 5.19 -9.50
C LYS A 45 -8.07 5.99 -10.70
N LYS A 46 -8.99 6.92 -10.49
CA LYS A 46 -9.50 7.80 -11.54
C LYS A 46 -8.41 8.72 -12.10
N GLU A 47 -7.60 9.30 -11.23
CA GLU A 47 -6.48 10.15 -11.64
C GLU A 47 -5.45 9.38 -12.49
N TRP A 48 -5.28 8.08 -12.21
CA TRP A 48 -4.33 7.24 -12.94
C TRP A 48 -4.88 6.68 -14.25
N GLN A 49 -6.15 6.89 -14.54
CA GLN A 49 -6.71 6.50 -15.83
C GLN A 49 -6.03 7.27 -16.98
N GLY A 50 -5.62 6.54 -18.01
CA GLY A 50 -4.92 7.11 -19.15
C GLY A 50 -3.43 7.35 -18.94
N ILE A 51 -2.91 7.17 -17.74
CA ILE A 51 -1.47 7.20 -17.46
C ILE A 51 -0.89 5.85 -17.87
N THR A 52 0.11 5.87 -18.75
CA THR A 52 0.75 4.67 -19.27
C THR A 52 1.97 4.25 -18.46
N GLU A 53 2.57 5.20 -17.75
CA GLU A 53 3.79 4.94 -17.01
C GLU A 53 3.88 5.80 -15.75
N VAL A 54 4.31 5.19 -14.66
CA VAL A 54 4.61 5.87 -13.40
C VAL A 54 5.99 5.46 -12.91
N VAL A 55 6.60 6.32 -12.12
CA VAL A 55 7.86 6.06 -11.43
C VAL A 55 7.63 6.21 -9.93
N GLY A 56 8.19 5.32 -9.17
CA GLY A 56 8.06 5.33 -7.73
C GLY A 56 9.29 4.81 -7.03
N ALA A 57 9.31 4.96 -5.71
CA ALA A 57 10.35 4.39 -4.86
C ALA A 57 9.71 3.66 -3.68
N ILE A 58 10.23 2.49 -3.39
CA ILE A 58 9.84 1.69 -2.22
C ILE A 58 11.00 1.72 -1.26
N THR A 59 10.73 2.09 -0.01
CA THR A 59 11.74 2.13 1.04
C THR A 59 11.38 1.12 2.11
N LEU A 60 12.31 0.21 2.42
CA LEU A 60 12.13 -0.85 3.41
C LEU A 60 13.23 -0.77 4.46
N VAL A 61 12.84 -0.95 5.72
CA VAL A 61 13.78 -1.16 6.82
C VAL A 61 13.49 -2.53 7.43
N TYR A 62 14.51 -3.36 7.54
CA TYR A 62 14.33 -4.71 8.05
C TYR A 62 15.59 -5.23 8.73
N ASP A 63 15.41 -6.28 9.55
CA ASP A 63 16.50 -6.98 10.21
C ASP A 63 17.14 -7.95 9.21
N HIS A 64 18.42 -7.73 8.88
CA HIS A 64 19.14 -8.56 7.92
C HIS A 64 19.46 -9.98 8.41
N HIS A 65 19.24 -10.28 9.67
CA HIS A 65 19.41 -11.64 10.20
C HIS A 65 18.20 -12.54 9.91
N LYS A 66 17.08 -12.00 9.48
CA LYS A 66 15.88 -12.75 9.13
C LYS A 66 15.99 -13.27 7.70
N ARG A 67 16.58 -14.47 7.54
CA ARG A 67 16.82 -15.07 6.21
C ARG A 67 15.56 -15.28 5.38
N GLU A 68 14.46 -15.70 6.01
CA GLU A 68 13.21 -15.91 5.30
C GLU A 68 12.70 -14.61 4.66
N LEU A 69 12.80 -13.50 5.38
CA LEU A 69 12.42 -12.19 4.88
C LEU A 69 13.32 -11.78 3.72
N ILE A 70 14.63 -11.95 3.85
CA ILE A 70 15.60 -11.61 2.79
C ILE A 70 15.34 -12.44 1.54
N ASN A 71 15.10 -13.74 1.68
CA ASN A 71 14.80 -14.62 0.57
C ASN A 71 13.50 -14.22 -0.13
N SER A 72 12.45 -13.89 0.63
CA SER A 72 11.19 -13.41 0.08
C SER A 72 11.34 -12.10 -0.68
N LEU A 73 12.11 -11.15 -0.16
CA LEU A 73 12.40 -9.88 -0.84
C LEU A 73 13.18 -10.10 -2.14
N THR A 74 14.17 -10.99 -2.11
CA THR A 74 14.96 -11.34 -3.30
C THR A 74 14.07 -11.98 -4.36
N ASP A 75 13.21 -12.91 -4.00
CA ASP A 75 12.30 -13.59 -4.91
C ASP A 75 11.32 -12.62 -5.54
N ILE A 76 10.74 -11.72 -4.76
CA ILE A 76 9.82 -10.68 -5.26
C ILE A 76 10.54 -9.77 -6.24
N GLN A 77 11.75 -9.31 -5.92
CA GLN A 77 12.52 -8.46 -6.82
C GLN A 77 12.86 -9.19 -8.12
N HIS A 78 13.18 -10.47 -8.05
CA HIS A 78 13.44 -11.29 -9.23
C HIS A 78 12.18 -11.44 -10.10
N ASP A 79 11.03 -11.72 -9.48
CA ASP A 79 9.77 -11.90 -10.20
C ASP A 79 9.31 -10.62 -10.91
N PHE A 80 9.63 -9.47 -10.34
CA PHE A 80 9.25 -8.16 -10.88
C PHE A 80 10.42 -7.35 -11.45
N HIS A 81 11.49 -8.02 -11.87
CA HIS A 81 12.70 -7.35 -12.35
C HIS A 81 12.46 -6.37 -13.52
N GLU A 82 11.43 -6.60 -14.32
CA GLU A 82 11.08 -5.69 -15.43
C GLU A 82 10.60 -4.33 -14.95
N LEU A 83 10.07 -4.24 -13.74
CA LEU A 83 9.58 -3.02 -13.12
C LEU A 83 10.65 -2.30 -12.31
N ILE A 84 11.72 -2.99 -11.96
CA ILE A 84 12.76 -2.45 -11.08
C ILE A 84 13.85 -1.78 -11.92
N VAL A 85 14.04 -0.48 -11.70
CA VAL A 85 15.07 0.31 -12.37
C VAL A 85 16.41 0.14 -11.69
N SER A 86 16.43 0.26 -10.37
CA SER A 86 17.63 0.11 -9.56
C SER A 86 17.27 -0.14 -8.11
N GLY A 87 18.24 -0.62 -7.34
CA GLY A 87 18.09 -0.81 -5.91
C GLY A 87 19.34 -0.37 -5.18
N GLN A 88 19.18 0.10 -3.96
CA GLN A 88 20.28 0.47 -3.08
C GLN A 88 20.07 -0.20 -1.73
N HIS A 89 21.10 -0.89 -1.26
CA HIS A 89 21.11 -1.57 0.02
C HIS A 89 22.11 -0.87 0.95
N ILE A 90 21.65 -0.47 2.12
CA ILE A 90 22.42 0.29 3.09
C ILE A 90 22.35 -0.40 4.44
N HIS A 91 23.50 -0.68 5.03
CA HIS A 91 23.57 -1.16 6.41
C HIS A 91 23.45 0.04 7.35
N LEU A 92 22.40 0.06 8.18
CA LEU A 92 22.18 1.12 9.15
C LEU A 92 22.94 0.87 10.45
N ASP A 93 22.93 -0.38 10.90
CA ASP A 93 23.63 -0.85 12.09
C ASP A 93 23.87 -2.36 12.00
N SER A 94 24.24 -3.01 13.12
CA SER A 94 24.53 -4.44 13.13
C SER A 94 23.31 -5.34 12.88
N HIS A 95 22.09 -4.81 12.97
CA HIS A 95 20.84 -5.57 12.82
C HIS A 95 19.98 -5.08 11.68
N ASN A 96 19.96 -3.80 11.39
CA ASN A 96 19.01 -3.18 10.47
C ASN A 96 19.64 -2.77 9.16
N CYS A 97 18.90 -3.03 8.08
CA CYS A 97 19.22 -2.58 6.73
C CYS A 97 18.11 -1.69 6.20
N LEU A 98 18.51 -0.72 5.38
CA LEU A 98 17.61 0.09 4.58
C LEU A 98 17.75 -0.35 3.12
N GLU A 99 16.63 -0.59 2.46
CA GLU A 99 16.62 -0.88 1.04
C GLU A 99 15.73 0.11 0.33
N ILE A 100 16.24 0.72 -0.72
CA ILE A 100 15.52 1.68 -1.56
C ILE A 100 15.45 1.10 -2.96
N ILE A 101 14.23 0.91 -3.47
CA ILE A 101 13.99 0.28 -4.76
C ILE A 101 13.26 1.28 -5.64
N ALA A 102 13.90 1.71 -6.73
CA ALA A 102 13.27 2.56 -7.72
C ALA A 102 12.52 1.67 -8.73
N VAL A 103 11.26 1.98 -8.97
CA VAL A 103 10.38 1.23 -9.84
C VAL A 103 9.78 2.11 -10.92
N LYS A 104 9.46 1.51 -12.07
CA LYS A 104 8.87 2.19 -13.21
C LYS A 104 8.00 1.19 -13.97
N GLY A 105 6.80 1.59 -14.31
CA GLY A 105 5.89 0.72 -15.03
C GLY A 105 4.49 1.28 -15.13
N ASN A 106 3.56 0.45 -15.56
CA ASN A 106 2.15 0.81 -15.59
C ASN A 106 1.58 0.85 -14.18
N PRO A 107 0.70 1.84 -13.89
CA PRO A 107 0.04 1.92 -12.59
C PRO A 107 -0.94 0.78 -12.31
#